data_c38d67399b94ee1a8d57de38def7f7c5
#
_entry.id   c38d67399b94ee1a8d57de38def7f7c5
#
_cell.length_a   1.000
_cell.length_b   1.000
_cell.length_c   1.000
_cell.angle_alpha   90.00
_cell.angle_beta   90.00
_cell.angle_gamma   90.00
#
_symmetry.space_group_name_H-M   'P 1'
#
loop_
_entity.id
_entity.type
_entity.pdbx_description
1 polymer ?
#
loop_
_entity_poly.entity_id
_entity_poly.type
_entity_poly.pdbx_seq_one_letter_code
_entity_poly.pdbx_strand_id
1 'polypeptide(L)'
;QSKGELAGHSQVQLWRNWQQSSPLRQPHTKPTPVRGGPVSVQAGNRRHLSFQGYVSDYGITSDKVGLIMPTSLCSGQVAQLIANQLNAARANEPVLARANRYIALVHTEGCGSANAEDLFLDIVSGHLQHRFVTHAVLLEHGCERTHNDAIRHDLLAKGLDPSRFDWASVQLDGGLDRVAKKVADQFRIAFDSPVEHQTGAITDLKIGLMSQGPVDKVTAHTLAQLARDLVTSGAQVIVPQSASXADSTTFTEHLLGETQSWSANLDYGAHPSGSGFFIMATPTTSLTEILTGLGGTGVEMILMYTSDLPVTSHPLVPVLQFSDQNAASEKFQDDLDFVLTQDPGDSPSDFLMTQIENMLTQQYSPKLHQRGCSNFQVTRGTVGLSL
;
A
#
# COMPACT_ATOMS: atom_id res chain seq x y z
N GLN A 1 -19.85 60.93 14.98
CA GLN A 1 -20.50 59.77 14.37
C GLN A 1 -19.83 59.48 13.02
N SER A 2 -18.78 58.69 12.99
CA SER A 2 -18.20 58.16 11.75
C SER A 2 -18.53 56.67 11.67
N LYS A 3 -19.43 56.30 10.81
CA LYS A 3 -19.61 54.91 10.38
C LYS A 3 -18.37 54.58 9.53
N GLY A 4 -17.46 53.78 10.09
CA GLY A 4 -16.38 53.21 9.30
C GLY A 4 -16.94 52.29 8.24
N GLU A 5 -16.78 52.66 6.98
CA GLU A 5 -17.00 51.77 5.85
C GLU A 5 -15.96 50.64 5.92
N LEU A 6 -16.42 49.48 6.35
CA LEU A 6 -15.65 48.26 6.11
C LEU A 6 -15.68 48.05 4.59
N ALA A 7 -14.58 48.42 3.94
CA ALA A 7 -14.39 48.10 2.53
C ALA A 7 -14.58 46.57 2.35
N GLY A 8 -15.67 46.21 1.69
CA GLY A 8 -16.01 44.82 1.45
C GLY A 8 -15.05 44.18 0.46
N HIS A 9 -13.94 43.66 0.96
CA HIS A 9 -13.17 42.71 0.18
C HIS A 9 -14.02 41.45 0.09
N SER A 10 -14.32 41.00 -1.12
CA SER A 10 -15.05 39.76 -1.30
C SER A 10 -14.32 38.63 -0.55
N GLN A 11 -15.04 37.69 -0.03
CA GLN A 11 -14.45 36.51 0.61
C GLN A 11 -13.41 35.84 -0.29
N VAL A 12 -13.63 35.92 -1.61
CA VAL A 12 -12.70 35.40 -2.61
C VAL A 12 -11.36 36.16 -2.58
N GLN A 13 -11.42 37.50 -2.41
CA GLN A 13 -10.19 38.30 -2.35
C GLN A 13 -9.42 38.05 -1.06
N LEU A 14 -10.14 37.92 0.07
CA LEU A 14 -9.52 37.58 1.35
C LEU A 14 -8.85 36.21 1.29
N TRP A 15 -9.54 35.25 0.67
CA TRP A 15 -9.02 33.88 0.50
C TRP A 15 -7.77 33.87 -0.41
N ARG A 16 -7.78 34.65 -1.51
CA ARG A 16 -6.63 34.79 -2.40
C ARG A 16 -5.44 35.43 -1.67
N ASN A 17 -5.70 36.46 -0.89
CA ASN A 17 -4.65 37.14 -0.13
C ASN A 17 -4.08 36.19 0.94
N TRP A 18 -4.92 35.43 1.61
CA TRP A 18 -4.48 34.41 2.58
C TRP A 18 -3.61 33.35 1.89
N GLN A 19 -4.05 32.89 0.73
CA GLN A 19 -3.25 31.91 -0.04
C GLN A 19 -1.87 32.45 -0.44
N GLN A 20 -1.77 33.75 -0.75
CA GLN A 20 -0.51 34.35 -1.17
C GLN A 20 0.42 34.65 0.01
N SER A 21 -0.11 34.89 1.19
CA SER A 21 0.66 35.32 2.35
C SER A 21 0.90 34.20 3.38
N SER A 22 0.30 33.04 3.18
CA SER A 22 0.44 31.95 4.14
C SER A 22 1.85 31.37 4.15
N PRO A 23 2.52 31.30 5.32
CA PRO A 23 3.83 30.64 5.42
C PRO A 23 3.78 29.15 5.14
N LEU A 24 2.57 28.56 5.00
CA LEU A 24 2.41 27.16 4.63
C LEU A 24 2.60 26.93 3.12
N ARG A 25 2.80 27.99 2.33
CA ARG A 25 3.14 27.89 0.90
C ARG A 25 4.65 27.87 0.68
N GLN A 26 5.30 26.84 1.17
CA GLN A 26 6.54 26.48 0.51
C GLN A 26 6.15 25.58 -0.67
N PRO A 27 6.53 25.93 -1.90
CA PRO A 27 6.31 25.01 -3.00
C PRO A 27 6.97 23.69 -2.63
N HIS A 28 6.20 22.63 -2.60
CA HIS A 28 6.77 21.30 -2.52
C HIS A 28 7.63 21.13 -3.77
N THR A 29 8.91 21.29 -3.59
CA THR A 29 9.83 20.75 -4.58
C THR A 29 9.56 19.25 -4.57
N LYS A 30 9.04 18.74 -5.66
CA LYS A 30 8.96 17.30 -5.87
C LYS A 30 10.31 16.70 -5.45
N PRO A 31 10.34 15.75 -4.53
CA PRO A 31 11.62 15.12 -4.22
C PRO A 31 12.28 14.67 -5.51
N THR A 32 13.56 14.91 -5.65
CA THR A 32 14.29 14.42 -6.83
C THR A 32 14.00 12.93 -6.97
N PRO A 33 13.47 12.48 -8.13
CA PRO A 33 13.14 11.06 -8.29
C PRO A 33 14.33 10.17 -7.98
N VAL A 34 14.09 9.19 -7.11
CA VAL A 34 15.13 8.26 -6.67
C VAL A 34 14.89 6.93 -7.41
N ARG A 35 15.43 6.84 -8.62
CA ARG A 35 15.29 5.60 -9.41
C ARG A 35 16.65 4.94 -9.52
N GLY A 36 16.99 4.15 -8.50
CA GLY A 36 18.19 3.34 -8.48
C GLY A 36 17.90 1.88 -8.79
N GLY A 37 18.93 1.13 -9.13
CA GLY A 37 18.86 -0.33 -9.16
C GLY A 37 18.81 -0.86 -7.73
N PRO A 38 18.69 -2.21 -7.58
CA PRO A 38 18.64 -2.80 -6.24
C PRO A 38 19.93 -2.54 -5.46
N VAL A 39 19.77 -2.33 -4.16
CA VAL A 39 20.91 -2.20 -3.24
C VAL A 39 21.58 -3.58 -3.10
N SER A 40 22.90 -3.61 -3.16
CA SER A 40 23.63 -4.86 -2.94
C SER A 40 23.50 -5.29 -1.47
N VAL A 41 23.17 -6.55 -1.24
CA VAL A 41 23.08 -7.11 0.12
C VAL A 41 24.04 -8.29 0.26
N GLN A 42 24.39 -8.62 1.50
CA GLN A 42 25.20 -9.80 1.81
C GLN A 42 24.47 -11.06 1.34
N ALA A 43 25.23 -12.08 0.92
CA ALA A 43 24.63 -13.34 0.47
C ALA A 43 23.89 -14.04 1.61
N GLY A 44 22.71 -14.55 1.31
CA GLY A 44 21.92 -15.37 2.21
C GLY A 44 21.85 -16.82 1.75
N ASN A 45 20.99 -17.58 2.38
CA ASN A 45 20.74 -18.98 1.99
C ASN A 45 19.72 -19.01 0.86
N ARG A 46 19.89 -19.90 -0.10
CA ARG A 46 18.88 -20.13 -1.12
C ARG A 46 17.70 -20.88 -0.53
N ARG A 47 16.52 -20.34 -0.76
CA ARG A 47 15.25 -20.92 -0.34
C ARG A 47 14.44 -21.31 -1.57
N HIS A 48 13.62 -22.33 -1.42
CA HIS A 48 12.66 -22.76 -2.44
C HIS A 48 11.28 -22.68 -1.87
N LEU A 49 10.38 -22.07 -2.64
CA LEU A 49 9.00 -21.91 -2.25
C LEU A 49 8.17 -21.90 -3.52
N SER A 50 7.03 -22.59 -3.50
CA SER A 50 6.07 -22.57 -4.61
C SER A 50 4.66 -22.45 -4.06
N PHE A 51 3.76 -21.85 -4.83
CA PHE A 51 2.38 -21.65 -4.42
C PHE A 51 1.46 -21.71 -5.64
N GLN A 52 0.20 -22.07 -5.40
CA GLN A 52 -0.83 -22.00 -6.45
C GLN A 52 -1.22 -20.54 -6.64
N GLY A 53 -0.87 -19.99 -7.80
CA GLY A 53 -1.07 -18.59 -8.10
C GLY A 53 -2.08 -18.37 -9.22
N TYR A 54 -2.31 -17.11 -9.48
CA TYR A 54 -3.16 -16.61 -10.56
C TYR A 54 -2.32 -15.75 -11.50
N VAL A 55 -2.64 -15.81 -12.79
CA VAL A 55 -1.98 -14.97 -13.79
C VAL A 55 -2.64 -13.59 -13.77
N SER A 56 -1.83 -12.56 -13.54
CA SER A 56 -2.26 -11.16 -13.67
C SER A 56 -1.48 -10.49 -14.79
N ASP A 57 -1.91 -9.31 -15.20
CA ASP A 57 -1.21 -8.51 -16.20
C ASP A 57 0.21 -8.13 -15.79
N TYR A 58 0.50 -8.21 -14.50
CA TYR A 58 1.78 -7.77 -13.91
C TYR A 58 2.60 -8.93 -13.35
N GLY A 59 2.18 -10.19 -13.60
CA GLY A 59 2.90 -11.38 -13.17
C GLY A 59 2.03 -12.35 -12.37
N ILE A 60 2.66 -13.40 -11.83
CA ILE A 60 1.97 -14.40 -11.01
C ILE A 60 1.75 -13.85 -9.60
N THR A 61 0.57 -14.11 -9.04
CA THR A 61 0.16 -13.53 -7.76
C THR A 61 -0.64 -14.53 -6.92
N SER A 62 -0.69 -14.30 -5.61
CA SER A 62 -1.39 -15.18 -4.67
C SER A 62 -2.87 -14.79 -4.43
N ASP A 63 -3.35 -13.67 -5.00
CA ASP A 63 -4.71 -13.17 -4.74
C ASP A 63 -5.37 -12.60 -5.99
N LYS A 64 -6.72 -12.49 -5.95
CA LYS A 64 -7.56 -11.94 -7.04
C LYS A 64 -8.55 -10.95 -6.43
N VAL A 65 -8.36 -9.68 -6.72
CA VAL A 65 -9.14 -8.61 -6.08
C VAL A 65 -9.81 -7.74 -7.14
N GLY A 66 -11.10 -7.43 -6.90
CA GLY A 66 -11.78 -6.35 -7.59
C GLY A 66 -11.57 -5.06 -6.79
N LEU A 67 -10.97 -4.05 -7.41
CA LEU A 67 -10.61 -2.80 -6.75
C LEU A 67 -11.55 -1.68 -7.18
N ILE A 68 -12.14 -0.96 -6.20
CA ILE A 68 -12.78 0.33 -6.45
C ILE A 68 -11.83 1.40 -5.91
N MET A 69 -11.32 2.24 -6.81
CA MET A 69 -10.39 3.32 -6.48
C MET A 69 -11.16 4.63 -6.48
N PRO A 70 -11.58 5.14 -5.31
CA PRO A 70 -12.22 6.47 -5.26
C PRO A 70 -11.20 7.57 -5.56
N THR A 71 -11.65 8.64 -6.23
CA THR A 71 -10.78 9.78 -6.55
C THR A 71 -10.79 10.83 -5.44
N SER A 72 -11.70 10.68 -4.45
CA SER A 72 -11.86 11.69 -3.40
C SER A 72 -12.47 11.10 -2.13
N LEU A 73 -12.42 11.88 -1.05
CA LEU A 73 -13.12 11.58 0.19
C LEU A 73 -14.62 11.33 -0.05
N CYS A 74 -15.24 12.17 -0.90
CA CYS A 74 -16.69 12.08 -1.16
C CYS A 74 -17.06 10.78 -1.88
N SER A 75 -16.28 10.36 -2.85
CA SER A 75 -16.50 9.09 -3.55
C SER A 75 -16.07 7.88 -2.71
N GLY A 76 -15.24 8.09 -1.68
CA GLY A 76 -14.73 7.00 -0.84
C GLY A 76 -15.83 6.24 -0.11
N GLN A 77 -16.81 6.95 0.45
CA GLN A 77 -17.93 6.32 1.15
C GLN A 77 -18.80 5.49 0.19
N VAL A 78 -19.01 6.02 -1.02
CA VAL A 78 -19.77 5.32 -2.06
C VAL A 78 -19.01 4.07 -2.52
N ALA A 79 -17.69 4.19 -2.72
CA ALA A 79 -16.83 3.06 -3.09
C ALA A 79 -16.90 1.95 -2.04
N GLN A 80 -16.84 2.31 -0.76
CA GLN A 80 -16.91 1.33 0.34
C GLN A 80 -18.27 0.64 0.38
N LEU A 81 -19.34 1.40 0.20
CA LEU A 81 -20.70 0.83 0.13
C LEU A 81 -20.80 -0.21 -0.99
N ILE A 82 -20.31 0.15 -2.17
CA ILE A 82 -20.37 -0.75 -3.34
C ILE A 82 -19.50 -2.01 -3.10
N ALA A 83 -18.30 -1.84 -2.55
CA ALA A 83 -17.44 -2.99 -2.23
C ALA A 83 -18.13 -3.96 -1.26
N ASN A 84 -18.80 -3.42 -0.23
CA ASN A 84 -19.54 -4.23 0.73
C ASN A 84 -20.71 -4.98 0.06
N GLN A 85 -21.45 -4.32 -0.84
CA GLN A 85 -22.54 -4.94 -1.60
C GLN A 85 -22.03 -6.07 -2.50
N LEU A 86 -20.90 -5.85 -3.19
CA LEU A 86 -20.30 -6.87 -4.04
C LEU A 86 -19.82 -8.08 -3.23
N ASN A 87 -19.21 -7.85 -2.08
CA ASN A 87 -18.77 -8.94 -1.20
C ASN A 87 -19.97 -9.76 -0.68
N ALA A 88 -21.08 -9.09 -0.35
CA ALA A 88 -22.30 -9.80 0.05
C ALA A 88 -22.91 -10.60 -1.11
N ALA A 89 -22.89 -10.04 -2.32
CA ALA A 89 -23.44 -10.68 -3.51
C ALA A 89 -22.64 -11.92 -3.95
N ARG A 90 -21.33 -11.98 -3.65
CA ARG A 90 -20.46 -13.10 -4.02
C ARG A 90 -21.01 -14.47 -3.57
N ALA A 91 -21.71 -14.51 -2.44
CA ALA A 91 -22.27 -15.77 -1.92
C ALA A 91 -23.31 -16.39 -2.88
N ASN A 92 -23.95 -15.57 -3.71
CA ASN A 92 -25.06 -15.99 -4.57
C ASN A 92 -24.80 -15.77 -6.07
N GLU A 93 -23.67 -15.15 -6.42
CA GLU A 93 -23.33 -14.83 -7.82
C GLU A 93 -21.98 -15.45 -8.19
N PRO A 94 -21.98 -16.60 -8.92
CA PRO A 94 -20.73 -17.28 -9.27
C PRO A 94 -19.71 -16.42 -10.05
N VAL A 95 -20.18 -15.47 -10.85
CA VAL A 95 -19.29 -14.57 -11.59
C VAL A 95 -18.51 -13.67 -10.61
N LEU A 96 -19.23 -13.07 -9.65
CA LEU A 96 -18.60 -12.22 -8.65
C LEU A 96 -17.71 -13.02 -7.68
N ALA A 97 -18.03 -14.31 -7.47
CA ALA A 97 -17.24 -15.19 -6.62
C ALA A 97 -15.88 -15.55 -7.22
N ARG A 98 -15.63 -15.20 -8.51
CA ARG A 98 -14.32 -15.39 -9.13
C ARG A 98 -13.25 -14.45 -8.58
N ALA A 99 -13.63 -13.28 -8.06
CA ALA A 99 -12.76 -12.48 -7.22
C ALA A 99 -12.74 -13.05 -5.79
N ASN A 100 -11.60 -13.03 -5.13
CA ASN A 100 -11.53 -13.44 -3.72
C ASN A 100 -12.21 -12.42 -2.81
N ARG A 101 -12.15 -11.15 -3.19
CA ARG A 101 -12.83 -10.05 -2.48
C ARG A 101 -12.90 -8.79 -3.35
N TYR A 102 -13.78 -7.87 -2.95
CA TYR A 102 -13.88 -6.52 -3.51
C TYR A 102 -13.48 -5.54 -2.42
N ILE A 103 -12.63 -4.57 -2.75
CA ILE A 103 -12.16 -3.57 -1.80
C ILE A 103 -12.29 -2.16 -2.36
N ALA A 104 -12.36 -1.20 -1.46
CA ALA A 104 -12.25 0.24 -1.78
C ALA A 104 -11.03 0.79 -1.04
N LEU A 105 -10.20 1.56 -1.72
CA LEU A 105 -9.06 2.24 -1.10
C LEU A 105 -9.48 3.65 -0.69
N VAL A 106 -10.24 3.73 0.42
CA VAL A 106 -10.85 4.97 0.91
C VAL A 106 -9.79 5.87 1.56
N HIS A 107 -9.75 7.13 1.14
CA HIS A 107 -8.78 8.14 1.60
C HIS A 107 -9.42 9.51 1.71
N THR A 108 -8.69 10.49 2.23
CA THR A 108 -9.21 11.85 2.43
C THR A 108 -8.82 12.83 1.33
N GLU A 109 -8.09 12.38 0.32
CA GLU A 109 -7.55 13.25 -0.73
C GLU A 109 -8.55 13.53 -1.85
N GLY A 110 -8.15 14.36 -2.82
CA GLY A 110 -8.88 14.61 -4.07
C GLY A 110 -9.75 15.87 -4.08
N CYS A 111 -10.19 16.36 -2.92
CA CYS A 111 -11.12 17.50 -2.84
C CYS A 111 -10.46 18.81 -2.39
N GLY A 112 -9.19 18.78 -2.03
CA GLY A 112 -8.53 19.91 -1.39
C GLY A 112 -7.52 20.63 -2.27
N SER A 113 -6.44 21.08 -1.64
CA SER A 113 -5.37 21.81 -2.30
C SER A 113 -4.58 20.90 -3.24
N ALA A 114 -3.92 21.51 -4.22
CA ALA A 114 -3.05 20.81 -5.16
C ALA A 114 -1.72 20.33 -4.54
N ASN A 115 -1.54 20.54 -3.25
CA ASN A 115 -0.30 20.13 -2.58
C ASN A 115 -0.22 18.59 -2.58
N ALA A 116 0.91 18.07 -3.06
CA ALA A 116 1.17 16.64 -3.16
C ALA A 116 0.22 15.85 -4.10
N GLU A 117 -0.40 16.53 -5.08
CA GLU A 117 -1.21 15.84 -6.09
C GLU A 117 -0.40 14.76 -6.82
N ASP A 118 0.88 15.03 -7.08
CA ASP A 118 1.77 14.05 -7.71
C ASP A 118 1.90 12.77 -6.86
N LEU A 119 2.06 12.92 -5.53
CA LEU A 119 2.15 11.75 -4.64
C LEU A 119 0.84 10.95 -4.65
N PHE A 120 -0.30 11.64 -4.68
CA PHE A 120 -1.60 10.98 -4.80
C PHE A 120 -1.69 10.18 -6.11
N LEU A 121 -1.33 10.80 -7.23
CA LEU A 121 -1.39 10.15 -8.55
C LEU A 121 -0.39 8.97 -8.65
N ASP A 122 0.78 9.11 -8.02
CA ASP A 122 1.76 8.01 -7.97
C ASP A 122 1.20 6.82 -7.16
N ILE A 123 0.58 7.08 -6.01
CA ILE A 123 -0.04 6.03 -5.19
C ILE A 123 -1.21 5.37 -5.92
N VAL A 124 -2.06 6.15 -6.59
CA VAL A 124 -3.16 5.59 -7.39
C VAL A 124 -2.60 4.67 -8.47
N SER A 125 -1.66 5.16 -9.28
CA SER A 125 -1.09 4.37 -10.37
C SER A 125 -0.34 3.13 -9.86
N GLY A 126 0.35 3.22 -8.72
CA GLY A 126 1.01 2.07 -8.10
C GLY A 126 0.02 0.97 -7.71
N HIS A 127 -1.11 1.36 -7.10
CA HIS A 127 -2.12 0.38 -6.70
C HIS A 127 -2.90 -0.19 -7.89
N LEU A 128 -3.12 0.59 -8.94
CA LEU A 128 -3.77 0.09 -10.15
C LEU A 128 -2.91 -0.98 -10.85
N GLN A 129 -1.59 -0.92 -10.68
CA GLN A 129 -0.65 -1.90 -11.23
C GLN A 129 -0.34 -3.05 -10.26
N HIS A 130 -0.99 -3.10 -9.11
CA HIS A 130 -0.74 -4.14 -8.11
C HIS A 130 -1.22 -5.49 -8.64
N ARG A 131 -0.39 -6.53 -8.53
CA ARG A 131 -0.68 -7.86 -9.08
C ARG A 131 -1.98 -8.48 -8.56
N PHE A 132 -2.39 -8.16 -7.32
CA PHE A 132 -3.66 -8.63 -6.74
C PHE A 132 -4.86 -8.09 -7.50
N VAL A 133 -4.73 -6.93 -8.15
CA VAL A 133 -5.84 -6.24 -8.80
C VAL A 133 -6.11 -6.88 -10.16
N THR A 134 -7.09 -7.77 -10.19
CA THR A 134 -7.55 -8.41 -11.42
C THR A 134 -8.31 -7.40 -12.28
N HIS A 135 -9.09 -6.53 -11.64
CA HIS A 135 -9.82 -5.47 -12.33
C HIS A 135 -10.05 -4.29 -11.39
N ALA A 136 -10.01 -3.09 -11.93
CA ALA A 136 -10.24 -1.86 -11.15
C ALA A 136 -11.26 -0.96 -11.82
N VAL A 137 -12.12 -0.35 -10.98
CA VAL A 137 -13.04 0.72 -11.36
C VAL A 137 -12.64 1.97 -10.60
N LEU A 138 -12.36 3.05 -11.33
CA LEU A 138 -12.12 4.37 -10.73
C LEU A 138 -13.46 5.07 -10.57
N LEU A 139 -13.69 5.57 -9.35
CA LEU A 139 -15.00 6.15 -8.99
C LEU A 139 -14.81 7.59 -8.51
N GLU A 140 -15.32 8.54 -9.29
CA GLU A 140 -15.39 9.94 -8.87
C GLU A 140 -16.78 10.29 -8.33
N HIS A 141 -16.84 11.30 -7.48
CA HIS A 141 -18.12 11.92 -7.09
C HIS A 141 -18.62 12.86 -8.19
N GLY A 142 -17.74 13.67 -8.77
CA GLY A 142 -18.04 14.63 -9.84
C GLY A 142 -17.78 16.08 -9.46
N CYS A 143 -17.31 16.34 -8.24
CA CYS A 143 -17.00 17.70 -7.76
C CYS A 143 -15.56 17.86 -7.27
N GLU A 144 -14.78 16.80 -7.32
CA GLU A 144 -13.39 16.81 -6.86
C GLU A 144 -12.47 17.51 -7.85
N ARG A 145 -11.34 17.97 -7.35
CA ARG A 145 -10.30 18.58 -8.18
C ARG A 145 -9.61 17.53 -9.05
N THR A 146 -9.21 16.41 -8.44
CA THR A 146 -8.53 15.33 -9.17
C THR A 146 -9.58 14.29 -9.60
N HIS A 147 -10.27 14.61 -10.69
CA HIS A 147 -11.36 13.79 -11.24
C HIS A 147 -10.81 12.73 -12.19
N ASN A 148 -11.69 11.88 -12.70
CA ASN A 148 -11.33 10.76 -13.57
C ASN A 148 -10.46 11.17 -14.77
N ASP A 149 -10.74 12.31 -15.41
CA ASP A 149 -9.94 12.74 -16.57
C ASP A 149 -8.51 13.13 -16.18
N ALA A 150 -8.33 13.71 -14.99
CA ALA A 150 -6.98 14.03 -14.49
C ALA A 150 -6.17 12.73 -14.31
N ILE A 151 -6.80 11.69 -13.75
CA ILE A 151 -6.14 10.39 -13.56
C ILE A 151 -5.86 9.74 -14.93
N ARG A 152 -6.78 9.80 -15.89
CA ARG A 152 -6.54 9.28 -17.24
C ARG A 152 -5.32 9.93 -17.89
N HIS A 153 -5.18 11.25 -17.76
CA HIS A 153 -4.02 11.97 -18.30
C HIS A 153 -2.72 11.55 -17.63
N ASP A 154 -2.74 11.38 -16.30
CA ASP A 154 -1.57 10.94 -15.56
C ASP A 154 -1.14 9.52 -15.96
N LEU A 155 -2.11 8.60 -16.08
CA LEU A 155 -1.84 7.22 -16.50
C LEU A 155 -1.17 7.20 -17.90
N LEU A 156 -1.71 7.98 -18.85
CA LEU A 156 -1.12 8.10 -20.19
C LEU A 156 0.30 8.66 -20.11
N ALA A 157 0.54 9.68 -19.29
CA ALA A 157 1.87 10.27 -19.11
C ALA A 157 2.87 9.26 -18.54
N LYS A 158 2.40 8.29 -17.76
CA LYS A 158 3.19 7.21 -17.18
C LYS A 158 3.31 5.99 -18.11
N GLY A 159 2.71 6.05 -19.31
CA GLY A 159 2.73 4.94 -20.27
C GLY A 159 1.76 3.80 -19.93
N LEU A 160 0.77 4.07 -19.10
CA LEU A 160 -0.28 3.11 -18.75
C LEU A 160 -1.53 3.38 -19.58
N ASP A 161 -2.17 2.33 -20.03
CA ASP A 161 -3.37 2.45 -20.88
C ASP A 161 -4.62 2.57 -20.00
N PRO A 162 -5.32 3.73 -19.99
CA PRO A 162 -6.53 3.89 -19.18
C PRO A 162 -7.70 3.00 -19.61
N SER A 163 -7.67 2.44 -20.82
CA SER A 163 -8.73 1.53 -21.28
C SER A 163 -8.74 0.19 -20.54
N ARG A 164 -7.68 -0.10 -19.79
CA ARG A 164 -7.59 -1.31 -18.95
C ARG A 164 -8.45 -1.21 -17.69
N PHE A 165 -8.96 -0.03 -17.39
CA PHE A 165 -9.73 0.25 -16.18
C PHE A 165 -11.11 0.73 -16.56
N ASP A 166 -12.08 0.48 -15.69
CA ASP A 166 -13.42 1.03 -15.84
C ASP A 166 -13.56 2.34 -15.04
N TRP A 167 -14.55 3.14 -15.42
CA TRP A 167 -14.73 4.51 -14.92
C TRP A 167 -16.18 4.74 -14.58
N ALA A 168 -16.41 5.34 -13.42
CA ALA A 168 -17.76 5.65 -12.93
C ALA A 168 -17.78 7.03 -12.27
N SER A 169 -18.93 7.69 -12.27
CA SER A 169 -19.09 9.03 -11.69
C SER A 169 -20.46 9.11 -11.02
N VAL A 170 -20.49 9.42 -9.72
CA VAL A 170 -21.77 9.48 -8.98
C VAL A 170 -22.72 10.48 -9.65
N GLN A 171 -22.22 11.67 -10.00
CA GLN A 171 -23.08 12.70 -10.60
C GLN A 171 -23.45 12.40 -12.04
N LEU A 172 -22.49 11.99 -12.86
CA LEU A 172 -22.72 11.78 -14.29
C LEU A 172 -23.54 10.52 -14.57
N ASP A 173 -23.41 9.49 -13.74
CA ASP A 173 -24.14 8.23 -13.91
C ASP A 173 -25.53 8.26 -13.24
N GLY A 174 -25.92 9.39 -12.65
CA GLY A 174 -27.29 9.62 -12.20
C GLY A 174 -27.58 9.20 -10.76
N GLY A 175 -26.56 9.26 -9.89
CA GLY A 175 -26.71 9.10 -8.46
C GLY A 175 -26.32 7.71 -7.95
N LEU A 176 -26.48 7.52 -6.64
CA LEU A 176 -25.90 6.40 -5.90
C LEU A 176 -26.34 5.03 -6.44
N ASP A 177 -27.64 4.83 -6.64
CA ASP A 177 -28.14 3.50 -7.05
C ASP A 177 -27.68 3.13 -8.47
N ARG A 178 -27.66 4.11 -9.36
CA ARG A 178 -27.25 3.88 -10.76
C ARG A 178 -25.76 3.63 -10.86
N VAL A 179 -24.94 4.39 -10.13
CA VAL A 179 -23.49 4.17 -10.15
C VAL A 179 -23.12 2.83 -9.50
N ALA A 180 -23.82 2.45 -8.40
CA ALA A 180 -23.59 1.15 -7.77
C ALA A 180 -23.90 0.01 -8.73
N LYS A 181 -25.03 0.11 -9.44
CA LYS A 181 -25.38 -0.89 -10.46
C LYS A 181 -24.35 -0.94 -11.59
N LYS A 182 -23.93 0.24 -12.09
CA LYS A 182 -22.91 0.32 -13.17
C LYS A 182 -21.62 -0.37 -12.75
N VAL A 183 -21.11 -0.04 -11.56
CA VAL A 183 -19.85 -0.63 -11.05
C VAL A 183 -20.00 -2.15 -10.91
N ALA A 184 -21.14 -2.62 -10.38
CA ALA A 184 -21.39 -4.05 -10.25
C ALA A 184 -21.43 -4.74 -11.62
N ASP A 185 -22.07 -4.13 -12.61
CA ASP A 185 -22.13 -4.68 -13.97
C ASP A 185 -20.73 -4.71 -14.63
N GLN A 186 -19.91 -3.68 -14.39
CA GLN A 186 -18.51 -3.66 -14.88
C GLN A 186 -17.72 -4.84 -14.30
N PHE A 187 -17.85 -5.10 -13.01
CA PHE A 187 -17.18 -6.26 -12.39
C PHE A 187 -17.74 -7.59 -12.92
N ARG A 188 -19.04 -7.69 -13.16
CA ARG A 188 -19.61 -8.91 -13.75
C ARG A 188 -19.00 -9.19 -15.14
N ILE A 189 -18.84 -8.15 -15.95
CA ILE A 189 -18.19 -8.25 -17.26
C ILE A 189 -16.72 -8.64 -17.10
N ALA A 190 -15.99 -7.94 -16.24
CA ALA A 190 -14.55 -8.18 -16.03
C ALA A 190 -14.26 -9.60 -15.54
N PHE A 191 -15.11 -10.14 -14.68
CA PHE A 191 -14.94 -11.49 -14.12
C PHE A 191 -15.74 -12.56 -14.89
N ASP A 192 -16.25 -12.26 -16.08
CA ASP A 192 -17.00 -13.27 -16.86
C ASP A 192 -16.12 -14.45 -17.28
N SER A 193 -14.83 -14.21 -17.51
CA SER A 193 -13.85 -15.27 -17.77
C SER A 193 -13.12 -15.68 -16.49
N PRO A 194 -12.86 -16.99 -16.30
CA PRO A 194 -12.06 -17.41 -15.15
C PRO A 194 -10.64 -16.89 -15.21
N VAL A 195 -10.09 -16.53 -14.06
CA VAL A 195 -8.66 -16.11 -13.96
C VAL A 195 -7.80 -17.37 -14.09
N GLU A 196 -6.81 -17.32 -14.95
CA GLU A 196 -5.91 -18.44 -15.20
C GLU A 196 -5.03 -18.73 -13.98
N HIS A 197 -4.83 -20.02 -13.69
CA HIS A 197 -3.95 -20.48 -12.61
C HIS A 197 -2.57 -20.83 -13.14
N GLN A 198 -1.55 -20.51 -12.36
CA GLN A 198 -0.16 -20.88 -12.66
C GLN A 198 0.60 -21.04 -11.34
N THR A 199 1.52 -22.01 -11.29
CA THR A 199 2.39 -22.17 -10.12
C THR A 199 3.36 -21.00 -10.04
N GLY A 200 3.32 -20.30 -8.94
CA GLY A 200 4.26 -19.23 -8.61
C GLY A 200 5.45 -19.77 -7.80
N ALA A 201 6.53 -19.02 -7.79
CA ALA A 201 7.76 -19.34 -7.11
C ALA A 201 8.25 -18.16 -6.28
N ILE A 202 9.26 -18.37 -5.47
CA ILE A 202 9.85 -17.31 -4.65
C ILE A 202 10.34 -16.13 -5.50
N THR A 203 10.72 -16.36 -6.75
CA THR A 203 11.14 -15.32 -7.69
C THR A 203 10.00 -14.39 -8.12
N ASP A 204 8.76 -14.80 -7.89
CA ASP A 204 7.58 -13.96 -8.19
C ASP A 204 7.23 -13.05 -7.01
N LEU A 205 7.82 -13.27 -5.82
CA LEU A 205 7.40 -12.58 -4.62
C LEU A 205 7.94 -11.16 -4.52
N LYS A 206 7.08 -10.27 -4.02
CA LYS A 206 7.43 -8.91 -3.58
C LYS A 206 7.00 -8.79 -2.12
N ILE A 207 7.97 -8.58 -1.23
CA ILE A 207 7.71 -8.59 0.21
C ILE A 207 8.14 -7.25 0.81
N GLY A 208 7.24 -6.63 1.56
CA GLY A 208 7.54 -5.46 2.37
C GLY A 208 8.05 -5.90 3.75
N LEU A 209 9.16 -5.33 4.20
CA LEU A 209 9.60 -5.47 5.59
C LEU A 209 9.47 -4.12 6.27
N MET A 210 8.81 -4.11 7.43
CA MET A 210 8.61 -2.89 8.21
C MET A 210 8.88 -3.18 9.69
N SER A 211 9.35 -2.18 10.41
CA SER A 211 9.49 -2.27 11.86
C SER A 211 9.14 -0.94 12.51
N GLN A 212 8.56 -1.03 13.70
CA GLN A 212 8.18 0.12 14.53
C GLN A 212 8.69 -0.10 15.95
N GLY A 213 9.29 0.96 16.51
CA GLY A 213 9.87 0.92 17.84
C GLY A 213 11.24 0.25 17.88
N PRO A 214 11.88 0.20 19.04
CA PRO A 214 13.21 -0.40 19.17
C PRO A 214 13.25 -1.86 18.74
N VAL A 215 14.29 -2.23 18.01
CA VAL A 215 14.51 -3.60 17.52
C VAL A 215 15.72 -4.15 18.28
N ASP A 216 15.56 -5.28 18.95
CA ASP A 216 16.66 -5.91 19.66
C ASP A 216 17.65 -6.59 18.67
N LYS A 217 18.82 -6.98 19.16
CA LYS A 217 19.88 -7.52 18.31
C LYS A 217 19.48 -8.84 17.64
N VAL A 218 18.73 -9.69 18.34
CA VAL A 218 18.33 -11.00 17.80
C VAL A 218 17.31 -10.80 16.69
N THR A 219 16.30 -9.96 16.94
CA THR A 219 15.29 -9.62 15.93
C THR A 219 15.92 -8.91 14.73
N ALA A 220 16.83 -7.96 14.98
CA ALA A 220 17.56 -7.26 13.91
C ALA A 220 18.34 -8.23 13.02
N HIS A 221 19.06 -9.18 13.62
CA HIS A 221 19.79 -10.21 12.89
C HIS A 221 18.82 -11.11 12.10
N THR A 222 17.71 -11.52 12.73
CA THR A 222 16.69 -12.36 12.09
C THR A 222 16.10 -11.69 10.84
N LEU A 223 15.74 -10.41 10.94
CA LEU A 223 15.17 -9.66 9.82
C LEU A 223 16.20 -9.47 8.70
N ALA A 224 17.46 -9.19 9.06
CA ALA A 224 18.53 -9.08 8.06
C ALA A 224 18.78 -10.43 7.35
N GLN A 225 18.78 -11.53 8.09
CA GLN A 225 18.96 -12.87 7.52
C GLN A 225 17.78 -13.22 6.58
N LEU A 226 16.55 -12.95 7.01
CA LEU A 226 15.38 -13.17 6.18
C LEU A 226 15.47 -12.39 4.86
N ALA A 227 15.81 -11.09 4.93
CA ALA A 227 15.95 -10.25 3.74
C ALA A 227 17.00 -10.80 2.78
N ARG A 228 18.15 -11.22 3.32
CA ARG A 228 19.25 -11.83 2.53
C ARG A 228 18.78 -13.11 1.85
N ASP A 229 18.10 -13.99 2.59
CA ASP A 229 17.62 -15.28 2.06
C ASP A 229 16.62 -15.05 0.92
N LEU A 230 15.67 -14.12 1.11
CA LEU A 230 14.69 -13.77 0.10
C LEU A 230 15.34 -13.21 -1.17
N VAL A 231 16.25 -12.24 -1.00
CA VAL A 231 16.95 -11.61 -2.14
C VAL A 231 17.84 -12.65 -2.87
N THR A 232 18.59 -13.46 -2.12
CA THR A 232 19.46 -14.51 -2.70
C THR A 232 18.63 -15.53 -3.49
N SER A 233 17.38 -15.72 -3.10
CA SER A 233 16.44 -16.64 -3.77
C SER A 233 15.70 -15.99 -4.95
N GLY A 234 15.91 -14.70 -5.20
CA GLY A 234 15.35 -14.00 -6.35
C GLY A 234 14.11 -13.15 -6.09
N ALA A 235 13.65 -13.06 -4.84
CA ALA A 235 12.51 -12.22 -4.49
C ALA A 235 12.87 -10.74 -4.53
N GLN A 236 11.83 -9.88 -4.53
CA GLN A 236 11.98 -8.44 -4.27
C GLN A 236 11.65 -8.19 -2.80
N VAL A 237 12.53 -7.46 -2.11
CA VAL A 237 12.32 -7.03 -0.72
C VAL A 237 12.35 -5.51 -0.69
N ILE A 238 11.28 -4.90 -0.18
CA ILE A 238 11.16 -3.44 -0.08
C ILE A 238 11.04 -3.05 1.40
N VAL A 239 11.91 -2.13 1.84
CA VAL A 239 11.93 -1.63 3.22
C VAL A 239 11.77 -0.11 3.17
N PRO A 240 10.84 0.47 3.95
CA PRO A 240 10.77 1.94 4.02
C PRO A 240 12.05 2.52 4.63
N GLN A 241 12.49 3.65 4.11
CA GLN A 241 13.69 4.33 4.61
C GLN A 241 13.60 4.64 6.12
N SER A 242 12.39 4.88 6.61
CA SER A 242 12.12 5.24 8.01
C SER A 242 11.81 4.03 8.90
N ALA A 243 11.95 2.79 8.41
CA ALA A 243 11.73 1.60 9.25
C ALA A 243 12.79 1.54 10.36
N SER A 244 12.35 1.32 11.59
CA SER A 244 13.28 1.34 12.74
C SER A 244 14.39 0.27 12.70
N UNK A 245 14.23 -0.67 11.82
CA UNK A 245 15.08 -1.46 11.56
C UNK A 245 16.19 -0.99 11.26
N ALA A 246 16.28 0.09 10.50
CA ALA A 246 17.44 0.80 9.95
C ALA A 246 18.31 1.50 11.02
N ASP A 247 17.75 1.82 12.16
CA ASP A 247 18.49 2.40 13.30
C ASP A 247 19.40 1.37 14.00
N SER A 248 19.20 0.09 13.72
CA SER A 248 20.00 -0.99 14.32
C SER A 248 21.27 -1.23 13.47
N THR A 249 22.45 -1.00 14.04
CA THR A 249 23.71 -1.34 13.39
C THR A 249 23.80 -2.85 13.09
N THR A 250 23.23 -3.68 13.96
CA THR A 250 23.15 -5.12 13.71
C THR A 250 22.40 -5.42 12.41
N PHE A 251 21.24 -4.79 12.21
CA PHE A 251 20.47 -5.00 10.97
C PHE A 251 21.25 -4.54 9.73
N THR A 252 21.74 -3.28 9.77
CA THR A 252 22.37 -2.67 8.58
C THR A 252 23.69 -3.38 8.23
N GLU A 253 24.52 -3.71 9.21
CA GLU A 253 25.80 -4.41 8.98
C GLU A 253 25.57 -5.83 8.45
N HIS A 254 24.65 -6.59 9.04
CA HIS A 254 24.35 -7.94 8.58
C HIS A 254 23.70 -7.96 7.20
N LEU A 255 22.94 -6.95 6.85
CA LEU A 255 22.26 -6.86 5.56
C LEU A 255 23.18 -6.29 4.47
N LEU A 256 23.81 -5.14 4.72
CA LEU A 256 24.52 -4.36 3.70
C LEU A 256 26.05 -4.53 3.77
N GLY A 257 26.57 -4.93 4.93
CA GLY A 257 28.00 -4.88 5.22
C GLY A 257 28.41 -3.50 5.72
N GLU A 258 29.69 -3.34 6.05
CA GLU A 258 30.20 -2.16 6.74
C GLU A 258 30.33 -0.90 5.86
N THR A 259 30.32 -1.06 4.54
CA THR A 259 30.70 0.01 3.63
C THR A 259 29.51 0.70 2.93
N GLN A 260 28.31 0.17 3.06
CA GLN A 260 27.14 0.71 2.38
C GLN A 260 26.27 1.54 3.33
N SER A 261 25.75 2.66 2.81
CA SER A 261 24.88 3.54 3.58
C SER A 261 23.39 3.21 3.35
N TRP A 262 22.56 3.42 4.37
CA TRP A 262 21.12 3.28 4.30
C TRP A 262 20.52 4.52 3.61
N SER A 263 20.21 4.40 2.33
CA SER A 263 19.73 5.51 1.51
C SER A 263 18.68 5.04 0.52
N ALA A 264 17.61 5.81 0.37
CA ALA A 264 16.52 5.46 -0.54
C ALA A 264 17.01 5.34 -1.99
N ASN A 265 16.55 4.27 -2.66
CA ASN A 265 16.80 4.04 -4.08
C ASN A 265 15.51 3.75 -4.86
N LEU A 266 14.35 3.88 -4.18
CA LEU A 266 13.02 3.68 -4.76
C LEU A 266 12.11 4.81 -4.30
N ASP A 267 11.39 5.43 -5.23
CA ASP A 267 10.41 6.48 -4.89
C ASP A 267 9.25 5.90 -4.08
N TYR A 268 8.60 6.74 -3.28
CA TYR A 268 7.44 6.38 -2.48
C TYR A 268 6.32 5.84 -3.38
N GLY A 269 5.92 4.60 -3.14
CA GLY A 269 4.84 3.95 -3.88
C GLY A 269 5.21 3.50 -5.29
N ALA A 270 6.47 3.61 -5.71
CA ALA A 270 6.90 3.22 -7.05
C ALA A 270 7.21 1.72 -7.12
N HIS A 271 6.88 1.09 -8.24
CA HIS A 271 7.23 -0.31 -8.48
C HIS A 271 8.73 -0.46 -8.75
N PRO A 272 9.43 -1.36 -8.06
CA PRO A 272 10.85 -1.59 -8.32
C PRO A 272 11.07 -2.30 -9.66
N SER A 273 12.22 -2.07 -10.28
CA SER A 273 12.62 -2.73 -11.52
C SER A 273 13.59 -3.88 -11.19
N GLY A 274 13.19 -5.11 -11.53
CA GLY A 274 14.02 -6.31 -11.29
C GLY A 274 13.93 -6.82 -9.85
N SER A 275 14.57 -7.97 -9.61
CA SER A 275 14.65 -8.58 -8.28
C SER A 275 15.71 -7.87 -7.42
N GLY A 276 15.64 -8.06 -6.11
CA GLY A 276 16.64 -7.55 -5.18
C GLY A 276 16.07 -6.78 -4.01
N PHE A 277 16.92 -5.98 -3.37
CA PHE A 277 16.60 -5.21 -2.17
C PHE A 277 16.43 -3.73 -2.52
N PHE A 278 15.35 -3.12 -2.02
CA PHE A 278 15.04 -1.72 -2.30
C PHE A 278 14.68 -0.98 -1.01
N ILE A 279 15.12 0.25 -0.91
CA ILE A 279 14.81 1.16 0.20
C ILE A 279 13.86 2.24 -0.34
N MET A 280 12.60 2.17 0.06
CA MET A 280 11.58 3.12 -0.40
C MET A 280 11.69 4.43 0.37
N ALA A 281 11.76 5.54 -0.35
CA ALA A 281 11.70 6.88 0.24
C ALA A 281 10.41 7.04 1.06
N THR A 282 10.50 7.69 2.22
CA THR A 282 9.34 7.90 3.11
C THR A 282 9.18 9.39 3.42
N PRO A 283 8.31 10.09 2.69
CA PRO A 283 8.06 11.51 2.92
C PRO A 283 7.11 11.79 4.09
N THR A 284 6.94 10.84 5.01
CA THR A 284 5.96 10.90 6.09
C THR A 284 6.46 10.11 7.30
N THR A 285 5.95 10.45 8.47
CA THR A 285 6.16 9.67 9.71
C THR A 285 4.90 8.89 10.11
N SER A 286 3.80 9.06 9.39
CA SER A 286 2.55 8.36 9.65
C SER A 286 2.68 6.90 9.17
N LEU A 287 2.50 5.96 10.07
CA LEU A 287 2.62 4.53 9.77
C LEU A 287 1.60 4.09 8.70
N THR A 288 0.36 4.58 8.79
CA THR A 288 -0.67 4.27 7.77
C THR A 288 -0.22 4.72 6.38
N GLU A 289 0.34 5.92 6.29
CA GLU A 289 0.83 6.44 5.01
C GLU A 289 2.05 5.65 4.51
N ILE A 290 2.94 5.21 5.42
CA ILE A 290 4.09 4.36 5.06
C ILE A 290 3.59 3.02 4.50
N LEU A 291 2.61 2.38 5.15
CA LEU A 291 2.01 1.14 4.65
C LEU A 291 1.31 1.34 3.29
N THR A 292 0.66 2.51 3.11
CA THR A 292 0.08 2.89 1.81
C THR A 292 1.17 2.97 0.74
N GLY A 293 2.31 3.60 1.05
CA GLY A 293 3.46 3.64 0.13
C GLY A 293 3.95 2.24 -0.22
N LEU A 294 4.13 1.38 0.79
CA LEU A 294 4.53 -0.02 0.54
C LEU A 294 3.51 -0.74 -0.36
N GLY A 295 2.21 -0.60 -0.09
CA GLY A 295 1.18 -1.18 -0.97
C GLY A 295 1.33 -0.71 -2.40
N GLY A 296 1.61 0.59 -2.60
CA GLY A 296 1.84 1.17 -3.93
C GLY A 296 3.03 0.57 -4.66
N THR A 297 4.04 0.04 -3.94
CA THR A 297 5.19 -0.61 -4.60
C THR A 297 4.85 -1.98 -5.19
N GLY A 298 3.65 -2.49 -4.90
CA GLY A 298 3.21 -3.79 -5.39
C GLY A 298 3.63 -4.98 -4.54
N VAL A 299 4.00 -4.75 -3.26
CA VAL A 299 4.31 -5.86 -2.35
C VAL A 299 3.04 -6.68 -2.06
N GLU A 300 3.17 -8.00 -2.04
CA GLU A 300 2.04 -8.91 -1.85
C GLU A 300 1.76 -9.21 -0.37
N MET A 301 2.69 -8.88 0.50
CA MET A 301 2.51 -8.93 1.95
C MET A 301 3.52 -8.00 2.61
N ILE A 302 3.19 -7.57 3.82
CA ILE A 302 4.10 -6.78 4.65
C ILE A 302 4.35 -7.55 5.93
N LEU A 303 5.61 -7.86 6.21
CA LEU A 303 6.04 -8.41 7.50
C LEU A 303 6.40 -7.24 8.39
N MET A 304 5.67 -7.08 9.49
CA MET A 304 5.82 -5.92 10.35
C MET A 304 6.16 -6.32 11.78
N TYR A 305 7.38 -6.03 12.18
CA TYR A 305 7.78 -6.14 13.58
C TYR A 305 7.31 -4.90 14.35
N THR A 306 6.78 -5.10 15.55
CA THR A 306 6.48 -4.00 16.46
C THR A 306 6.90 -4.35 17.89
N SER A 307 7.64 -3.46 18.54
CA SER A 307 7.91 -3.54 19.98
C SER A 307 6.93 -2.69 20.78
N ASP A 308 5.93 -2.12 20.12
CA ASP A 308 4.96 -1.21 20.69
C ASP A 308 3.54 -1.68 20.34
N LEU A 309 2.72 -0.83 19.79
CA LEU A 309 1.33 -1.12 19.46
C LEU A 309 1.19 -1.86 18.12
N PRO A 310 0.33 -2.87 18.01
CA PRO A 310 -0.09 -3.35 16.71
C PRO A 310 -0.78 -2.24 15.93
N VAL A 311 -0.66 -2.27 14.60
CA VAL A 311 -1.24 -1.24 13.74
C VAL A 311 -2.31 -1.84 12.84
N THR A 312 -3.16 -1.00 12.30
CA THR A 312 -4.16 -1.45 11.34
C THR A 312 -3.48 -1.98 10.08
N SER A 313 -4.09 -2.99 9.47
CA SER A 313 -3.62 -3.59 8.22
C SER A 313 -3.86 -2.63 7.03
N HIS A 314 -3.36 -2.98 5.87
CA HIS A 314 -3.66 -2.30 4.61
C HIS A 314 -4.85 -3.02 3.92
N PRO A 315 -5.81 -2.30 3.31
CA PRO A 315 -6.99 -2.96 2.74
C PRO A 315 -6.68 -3.95 1.62
N LEU A 316 -5.68 -3.66 0.79
CA LEU A 316 -5.28 -4.53 -0.32
C LEU A 316 -4.24 -5.56 0.11
N VAL A 317 -3.23 -5.13 0.88
CA VAL A 317 -2.03 -5.92 1.19
C VAL A 317 -2.10 -6.41 2.63
N PRO A 318 -2.10 -7.72 2.89
CA PRO A 318 -2.09 -8.21 4.28
C PRO A 318 -0.80 -7.81 5.01
N VAL A 319 -0.95 -7.39 6.28
CA VAL A 319 0.17 -7.01 7.15
C VAL A 319 0.26 -8.04 8.26
N LEU A 320 1.31 -8.85 8.22
CA LEU A 320 1.60 -9.87 9.23
C LEU A 320 2.38 -9.21 10.37
N GLN A 321 1.77 -9.09 11.53
CA GLN A 321 2.32 -8.32 12.65
C GLN A 321 2.83 -9.23 13.74
N PHE A 322 4.08 -9.00 14.12
CA PHE A 322 4.73 -9.82 15.15
C PHE A 322 5.59 -8.97 16.06
N SER A 323 5.92 -9.53 17.21
CA SER A 323 6.78 -8.91 18.21
C SER A 323 7.76 -9.93 18.76
N ASP A 324 8.69 -9.49 19.58
CA ASP A 324 9.49 -10.35 20.44
C ASP A 324 8.80 -10.49 21.81
N GLN A 325 9.43 -11.18 22.73
CA GLN A 325 8.91 -11.34 24.11
C GLN A 325 9.13 -10.07 24.91
N ASN A 326 8.15 -9.19 24.90
CA ASN A 326 8.18 -7.90 25.62
C ASN A 326 6.79 -7.58 26.19
N ALA A 327 6.71 -6.46 26.90
CA ALA A 327 5.45 -6.03 27.54
C ALA A 327 4.33 -5.75 26.53
N ALA A 328 4.68 -5.31 25.33
CA ALA A 328 3.69 -5.08 24.27
C ALA A 328 3.12 -6.42 23.76
N SER A 329 3.96 -7.43 23.59
CA SER A 329 3.50 -8.74 23.14
C SER A 329 2.57 -9.41 24.18
N GLU A 330 2.83 -9.21 25.46
CA GLU A 330 1.93 -9.69 26.53
C GLU A 330 0.58 -8.98 26.49
N LYS A 331 0.60 -7.68 26.26
CA LYS A 331 -0.61 -6.85 26.28
C LYS A 331 -1.48 -7.05 25.04
N PHE A 332 -0.88 -7.22 23.87
CA PHE A 332 -1.58 -7.23 22.58
C PHE A 332 -1.56 -8.59 21.89
N GLN A 333 -1.42 -9.68 22.65
CA GLN A 333 -1.30 -11.04 22.08
C GLN A 333 -2.48 -11.43 21.18
N ASP A 334 -3.67 -10.86 21.39
CA ASP A 334 -4.86 -11.16 20.60
C ASP A 334 -4.83 -10.47 19.23
N ASP A 335 -4.07 -9.39 19.08
CA ASP A 335 -3.96 -8.62 17.85
C ASP A 335 -2.70 -8.93 17.06
N LEU A 336 -1.63 -9.37 17.76
CA LEU A 336 -0.40 -9.82 17.11
C LEU A 336 -0.62 -11.21 16.48
N ASP A 337 -0.05 -11.42 15.31
CA ASP A 337 -0.13 -12.72 14.65
C ASP A 337 0.68 -13.77 15.41
N PHE A 338 1.89 -13.38 15.86
CA PHE A 338 2.74 -14.27 16.67
C PHE A 338 3.79 -13.46 17.44
N VAL A 339 4.48 -14.15 18.32
CA VAL A 339 5.62 -13.63 19.08
C VAL A 339 6.83 -14.50 18.74
N LEU A 340 7.92 -13.87 18.31
CA LEU A 340 9.17 -14.59 18.05
C LEU A 340 9.74 -15.13 19.38
N THR A 341 9.91 -16.44 19.45
CA THR A 341 10.54 -17.08 20.59
C THR A 341 12.02 -17.37 20.25
N GLN A 342 12.86 -17.33 21.28
CA GLN A 342 14.29 -17.62 21.15
C GLN A 342 14.57 -19.06 21.58
N ASP A 343 13.74 -20.01 21.16
CA ASP A 343 13.95 -21.42 21.50
C ASP A 343 15.20 -21.95 20.79
N PRO A 344 16.10 -22.65 21.53
CA PRO A 344 17.39 -23.05 20.98
C PRO A 344 17.33 -24.23 20.01
N GLY A 345 16.44 -24.29 19.13
CA GLY A 345 16.33 -25.39 18.15
C GLY A 345 15.88 -24.94 16.79
N ASP A 346 15.22 -23.80 16.72
CA ASP A 346 14.61 -23.31 15.49
C ASP A 346 15.23 -21.96 15.10
N SER A 347 15.57 -21.84 13.84
CA SER A 347 16.02 -20.55 13.29
C SER A 347 14.80 -19.60 13.20
N PRO A 348 14.82 -18.43 13.86
CA PRO A 348 13.69 -17.50 13.75
C PRO A 348 13.45 -17.04 12.31
N SER A 349 14.47 -16.96 11.45
CA SER A 349 14.29 -16.62 10.04
C SER A 349 13.58 -17.75 9.28
N ASP A 350 13.81 -19.01 9.63
CA ASP A 350 13.09 -20.15 9.04
C ASP A 350 11.63 -20.14 9.46
N PHE A 351 11.35 -19.77 10.71
CA PHE A 351 9.98 -19.59 11.18
C PHE A 351 9.26 -18.51 10.36
N LEU A 352 9.91 -17.35 10.14
CA LEU A 352 9.31 -16.28 9.32
C LEU A 352 9.08 -16.74 7.87
N MET A 353 10.00 -17.52 7.29
CA MET A 353 9.81 -18.11 5.96
C MET A 353 8.57 -19.01 5.93
N THR A 354 8.37 -19.81 6.97
CA THR A 354 7.17 -20.66 7.09
C THR A 354 5.89 -19.82 7.14
N GLN A 355 5.92 -18.68 7.85
CA GLN A 355 4.74 -17.79 7.89
C GLN A 355 4.45 -17.16 6.52
N ILE A 356 5.48 -16.80 5.76
CA ILE A 356 5.33 -16.34 4.37
C ILE A 356 4.62 -17.43 3.54
N GLU A 357 5.10 -18.66 3.64
CA GLU A 357 4.52 -19.81 2.92
C GLU A 357 3.05 -20.04 3.31
N ASN A 358 2.75 -19.98 4.61
CA ASN A 358 1.37 -20.15 5.12
C ASN A 358 0.43 -19.08 4.55
N MET A 359 0.90 -17.84 4.40
CA MET A 359 0.10 -16.77 3.80
C MET A 359 -0.12 -17.02 2.30
N LEU A 360 0.91 -17.39 1.56
CA LEU A 360 0.83 -17.64 0.12
C LEU A 360 -0.09 -18.83 -0.21
N THR A 361 -0.09 -19.85 0.65
CA THR A 361 -0.92 -21.04 0.47
C THR A 361 -2.29 -20.87 1.14
N GLN A 362 -2.59 -19.68 1.67
CA GLN A 362 -3.87 -19.36 2.32
C GLN A 362 -4.15 -20.21 3.56
N GLN A 363 -3.12 -20.80 4.15
CA GLN A 363 -3.22 -21.53 5.42
C GLN A 363 -3.28 -20.56 6.60
N TYR A 364 -2.86 -19.32 6.41
CA TYR A 364 -2.91 -18.28 7.42
C TYR A 364 -3.30 -16.94 6.78
N SER A 365 -4.14 -16.19 7.48
CA SER A 365 -4.46 -14.80 7.14
C SER A 365 -4.22 -13.92 8.37
N PRO A 366 -3.49 -12.82 8.25
CA PRO A 366 -3.19 -11.97 9.41
C PRO A 366 -4.45 -11.51 10.13
N LYS A 367 -4.39 -11.52 11.46
CA LYS A 367 -5.57 -11.31 12.34
C LYS A 367 -6.30 -10.00 12.05
N LEU A 368 -5.57 -8.88 11.98
CA LEU A 368 -6.20 -7.57 11.77
C LEU A 368 -6.72 -7.43 10.33
N HIS A 369 -6.03 -8.03 9.36
CA HIS A 369 -6.50 -8.07 7.98
C HIS A 369 -7.82 -8.86 7.88
N GLN A 370 -7.86 -10.03 8.48
CA GLN A 370 -9.05 -10.90 8.49
C GLN A 370 -10.26 -10.21 9.15
N ARG A 371 -10.00 -9.42 10.22
CA ARG A 371 -11.05 -8.66 10.91
C ARG A 371 -11.51 -7.40 10.16
N GLY A 372 -10.87 -7.05 9.05
CA GLY A 372 -11.17 -5.82 8.32
C GLY A 372 -10.64 -4.56 9.02
N CYS A 373 -9.73 -4.71 9.98
CA CYS A 373 -9.10 -3.57 10.66
C CYS A 373 -7.99 -3.03 9.78
N SER A 374 -8.37 -2.24 8.78
CA SER A 374 -7.43 -1.72 7.78
C SER A 374 -7.67 -0.24 7.52
N ASN A 375 -6.59 0.46 7.21
CA ASN A 375 -6.61 1.87 6.86
C ASN A 375 -5.77 2.14 5.62
N PHE A 376 -6.19 3.16 4.88
CA PHE A 376 -5.50 3.62 3.69
C PHE A 376 -5.50 5.14 3.71
N GLN A 377 -4.32 5.75 3.64
CA GLN A 377 -4.19 7.20 3.65
C GLN A 377 -2.98 7.62 2.82
N VAL A 378 -3.23 8.49 1.88
CA VAL A 378 -2.17 9.04 1.01
C VAL A 378 -1.49 10.21 1.70
N THR A 379 -0.17 10.20 1.71
CA THR A 379 0.62 11.28 2.33
C THR A 379 0.55 12.58 1.53
N ARG A 380 0.58 13.68 2.25
CA ARG A 380 0.78 15.02 1.68
C ARG A 380 2.24 15.49 1.82
N GLY A 381 3.15 14.55 2.14
CA GLY A 381 4.55 14.88 2.40
C GLY A 381 4.69 15.54 3.76
N THR A 382 5.71 16.40 3.91
CA THR A 382 6.02 17.03 5.19
C THR A 382 5.01 18.08 5.65
N VAL A 383 3.99 18.38 4.88
CA VAL A 383 2.96 19.37 5.25
C VAL A 383 1.80 18.72 6.01
N GLY A 384 2.08 17.86 6.88
CA GLY A 384 1.29 17.04 7.76
C GLY A 384 -0.06 17.50 8.32
N LEU A 385 -0.92 18.12 7.54
CA LEU A 385 -2.31 18.34 7.96
C LEU A 385 -3.24 17.62 6.99
N SER A 386 -3.58 16.41 7.36
CA SER A 386 -4.75 15.73 6.83
C SER A 386 -5.96 16.39 7.48
N LEU A 387 -6.80 17.05 6.70
CA LEU A 387 -8.07 17.58 7.18
C LEU A 387 -9.12 16.48 7.12
#